data_bb257046d6fe902f95e42cccfd32b1db
#
_entry.id   bb257046d6fe902f95e42cccfd32b1db
#
_cell.length_a   1.000
_cell.length_b   1.000
_cell.length_c   1.000
_cell.angle_alpha   90.00
_cell.angle_beta   90.00
_cell.angle_gamma   90.00
#
_symmetry.space_group_name_H-M   'P 1'
#
loop_
_entity.id
_entity.type
_entity.pdbx_description
1 polymer ?
#
loop_
_entity_poly.entity_id
_entity_poly.type
_entity_poly.pdbx_seq_one_letter_code
_entity_poly.pdbx_strand_id
1 'polypeptide(L)'
;MENVKLLECRNICKSFGDNHVLKGINISLSKGEVSAIIGGNGAGKSTLMKIIMGIYKADQGEIILENVSHKNLTPAVALSSGIYLVPQEPMLFKNMTVLENILIGLPGDANEQKKKLQSLIEKLKWSINLERRADTLTIAEQQLVEILKGLIRNPKVLILDEPTSSLTFNETETLFELIEQLKKDGVGILYITHRLTEVFQIATDIIIMRDGIISLSGKTQDFTNDMLIQALLPDGANIDDLRSNKNERNIDRSVEPILNVDNFSGNGFKDISFKVYPGEILGLAGVVGAGRTELAETIFGKDEVLGGKVILGSTDITGKSTSEVINLGLNYVPEDRFKHGIFKISDLGMNITGASLQSVGKYFVDRKREKEMYEYFKRSFKIKS
;
A
#
# COMPACT_ATOMS: atom_id res chain seq x y z
N MET A 1 8.25 -35.76 1.15
CA MET A 1 7.38 -35.33 2.29
C MET A 1 6.06 -34.90 1.69
N GLU A 2 4.93 -35.47 2.13
CA GLU A 2 3.61 -34.99 1.69
C GLU A 2 3.47 -33.50 2.01
N ASN A 3 3.10 -32.74 1.01
CA ASN A 3 2.96 -31.28 1.12
C ASN A 3 1.65 -31.00 1.89
N VAL A 4 1.74 -30.84 3.22
CA VAL A 4 0.57 -30.65 4.08
C VAL A 4 -0.03 -29.28 3.77
N LYS A 5 -1.23 -29.25 3.19
CA LYS A 5 -1.97 -28.02 2.91
C LYS A 5 -2.53 -27.45 4.21
N LEU A 6 -2.21 -26.19 4.47
CA LEU A 6 -2.71 -25.40 5.61
C LEU A 6 -4.01 -24.69 5.26
N LEU A 7 -4.06 -24.12 4.05
CA LEU A 7 -5.19 -23.34 3.53
C LEU A 7 -5.47 -23.73 2.08
N GLU A 8 -6.74 -23.87 1.75
CA GLU A 8 -7.19 -24.02 0.37
C GLU A 8 -8.48 -23.19 0.17
N CYS A 9 -8.50 -22.37 -0.85
CA CYS A 9 -9.68 -21.67 -1.32
C CYS A 9 -10.15 -22.34 -2.60
N ARG A 10 -11.42 -22.76 -2.67
CA ARG A 10 -12.01 -23.43 -3.83
C ARG A 10 -13.15 -22.60 -4.39
N ASN A 11 -13.03 -22.17 -5.62
CA ASN A 11 -14.04 -21.48 -6.41
C ASN A 11 -14.64 -20.26 -5.67
N ILE A 12 -13.78 -19.44 -5.04
CA ILE A 12 -14.23 -18.28 -4.26
C ILE A 12 -14.75 -17.19 -5.19
N CYS A 13 -16.05 -16.86 -5.06
CA CYS A 13 -16.69 -15.74 -5.74
C CYS A 13 -17.16 -14.68 -4.73
N LYS A 14 -17.08 -13.41 -5.11
CA LYS A 14 -17.59 -12.29 -4.32
C LYS A 14 -18.01 -11.13 -5.18
N SER A 15 -19.22 -10.61 -4.91
CA SER A 15 -19.76 -9.41 -5.53
C SER A 15 -20.15 -8.38 -4.47
N PHE A 16 -20.11 -7.12 -4.84
CA PHE A 16 -20.66 -6.00 -4.07
C PHE A 16 -21.59 -5.21 -5.00
N GLY A 17 -22.90 -5.38 -4.81
CA GLY A 17 -23.89 -4.93 -5.79
C GLY A 17 -23.63 -5.60 -7.15
N ASP A 18 -23.57 -4.81 -8.22
CA ASP A 18 -23.32 -5.30 -9.59
C ASP A 18 -21.83 -5.53 -9.89
N ASN A 19 -20.93 -5.21 -8.94
CA ASN A 19 -19.50 -5.35 -9.16
C ASN A 19 -18.99 -6.73 -8.73
N HIS A 20 -18.66 -7.60 -9.69
CA HIS A 20 -18.08 -8.92 -9.48
C HIS A 20 -16.58 -8.80 -9.20
N VAL A 21 -16.19 -8.81 -7.92
CA VAL A 21 -14.81 -8.58 -7.46
C VAL A 21 -13.95 -9.84 -7.51
N LEU A 22 -14.51 -11.01 -7.14
CA LEU A 22 -13.83 -12.31 -7.26
C LEU A 22 -14.69 -13.25 -8.08
N LYS A 23 -14.05 -13.96 -9.03
CA LYS A 23 -14.71 -14.74 -10.08
C LYS A 23 -14.16 -16.17 -10.13
N GLY A 24 -14.30 -16.93 -9.03
CA GLY A 24 -13.88 -18.33 -8.96
C GLY A 24 -12.40 -18.51 -8.63
N ILE A 25 -11.92 -17.85 -7.58
CA ILE A 25 -10.52 -17.94 -7.14
C ILE A 25 -10.23 -19.30 -6.52
N ASN A 26 -9.16 -19.92 -7.01
CA ASN A 26 -8.61 -21.17 -6.48
C ASN A 26 -7.16 -20.97 -6.08
N ILE A 27 -6.85 -21.04 -4.78
CA ILE A 27 -5.49 -20.96 -4.25
C ILE A 27 -5.28 -22.06 -3.19
N SER A 28 -4.04 -22.47 -3.02
CA SER A 28 -3.64 -23.34 -1.91
C SER A 28 -2.35 -22.83 -1.32
N LEU A 29 -2.16 -23.05 -0.03
CA LEU A 29 -0.95 -22.73 0.72
C LEU A 29 -0.56 -23.93 1.57
N SER A 30 0.67 -24.36 1.42
CA SER A 30 1.23 -25.50 2.14
C SER A 30 2.12 -25.04 3.31
N LYS A 31 2.44 -25.99 4.16
CA LYS A 31 3.37 -25.77 5.27
C LYS A 31 4.76 -25.36 4.74
N GLY A 32 5.30 -24.24 5.25
CA GLY A 32 6.61 -23.71 4.84
C GLY A 32 6.65 -23.12 3.42
N GLU A 33 5.50 -22.82 2.85
CA GLU A 33 5.37 -22.17 1.55
C GLU A 33 5.20 -20.65 1.72
N VAL A 34 5.83 -19.89 0.84
CA VAL A 34 5.60 -18.45 0.71
C VAL A 34 4.99 -18.18 -0.66
N SER A 35 3.68 -17.96 -0.69
CA SER A 35 2.96 -17.63 -1.92
C SER A 35 2.82 -16.13 -2.06
N ALA A 36 3.51 -15.53 -3.03
CA ALA A 36 3.37 -14.12 -3.35
C ALA A 36 2.11 -13.88 -4.20
N ILE A 37 1.25 -12.99 -3.74
CA ILE A 37 0.05 -12.55 -4.47
C ILE A 37 0.30 -11.17 -5.05
N ILE A 38 0.34 -11.09 -6.39
CA ILE A 38 0.62 -9.88 -7.14
C ILE A 38 -0.64 -9.48 -7.93
N GLY A 39 -0.86 -8.19 -8.10
CA GLY A 39 -1.96 -7.68 -8.92
C GLY A 39 -2.14 -6.19 -8.77
N GLY A 40 -2.74 -5.56 -9.76
CA GLY A 40 -3.07 -4.14 -9.72
C GLY A 40 -4.10 -3.79 -8.64
N ASN A 41 -4.29 -2.49 -8.42
CA ASN A 41 -5.36 -2.00 -7.56
C ASN A 41 -6.72 -2.43 -8.14
N GLY A 42 -7.60 -2.94 -7.27
CA GLY A 42 -8.91 -3.47 -7.70
C GLY A 42 -8.89 -4.92 -8.22
N ALA A 43 -7.74 -5.60 -8.27
CA ALA A 43 -7.67 -7.01 -8.67
C ALA A 43 -8.39 -8.00 -7.72
N GLY A 44 -8.81 -7.53 -6.52
CA GLY A 44 -9.54 -8.36 -5.55
C GLY A 44 -8.68 -8.92 -4.40
N LYS A 45 -7.38 -8.62 -4.33
CA LYS A 45 -6.46 -9.16 -3.32
C LYS A 45 -6.95 -8.96 -1.88
N SER A 46 -7.22 -7.73 -1.48
CA SER A 46 -7.70 -7.42 -0.12
C SER A 46 -9.08 -8.01 0.17
N THR A 47 -9.94 -8.16 -0.85
CA THR A 47 -11.24 -8.86 -0.70
C THR A 47 -11.03 -10.35 -0.41
N LEU A 48 -10.11 -11.00 -1.13
CA LEU A 48 -9.75 -12.39 -0.89
C LEU A 48 -9.20 -12.58 0.53
N MET A 49 -8.30 -11.69 1.00
CA MET A 49 -7.76 -11.76 2.36
C MET A 49 -8.85 -11.59 3.42
N LYS A 50 -9.77 -10.66 3.22
CA LYS A 50 -10.91 -10.46 4.14
C LYS A 50 -11.85 -11.67 4.17
N ILE A 51 -11.97 -12.42 3.08
CA ILE A 51 -12.73 -13.67 3.05
C ILE A 51 -11.97 -14.78 3.80
N ILE A 52 -10.66 -14.92 3.59
CA ILE A 52 -9.81 -15.88 4.31
C ILE A 52 -9.82 -15.60 5.83
N MET A 53 -9.86 -14.33 6.22
CA MET A 53 -10.00 -13.92 7.62
C MET A 53 -11.44 -14.03 8.17
N GLY A 54 -12.41 -14.43 7.35
CA GLY A 54 -13.81 -14.53 7.74
C GLY A 54 -14.51 -13.19 8.01
N ILE A 55 -13.89 -12.06 7.59
CA ILE A 55 -14.49 -10.71 7.68
C ILE A 55 -15.59 -10.55 6.64
N TYR A 56 -15.35 -11.05 5.43
CA TYR A 56 -16.36 -11.12 4.38
C TYR A 56 -16.77 -12.56 4.13
N LYS A 57 -18.06 -12.78 3.91
CA LYS A 57 -18.58 -14.06 3.44
C LYS A 57 -18.42 -14.16 1.93
N ALA A 58 -17.89 -15.27 1.42
CA ALA A 58 -17.92 -15.57 0.00
C ALA A 58 -19.36 -15.82 -0.47
N ASP A 59 -19.69 -15.42 -1.68
CA ASP A 59 -20.99 -15.68 -2.28
C ASP A 59 -21.07 -17.13 -2.80
N GLN A 60 -19.93 -17.67 -3.27
CA GLN A 60 -19.77 -19.06 -3.69
C GLN A 60 -18.39 -19.57 -3.29
N GLY A 61 -18.26 -20.88 -3.24
CA GLY A 61 -17.01 -21.55 -2.92
C GLY A 61 -16.89 -21.88 -1.43
N GLU A 62 -15.73 -22.39 -1.06
CA GLU A 62 -15.42 -22.79 0.31
C GLU A 62 -13.95 -22.56 0.65
N ILE A 63 -13.67 -22.37 1.95
CA ILE A 63 -12.31 -22.30 2.49
C ILE A 63 -12.08 -23.60 3.27
N ILE A 64 -10.96 -24.27 3.01
CA ILE A 64 -10.55 -25.47 3.71
C ILE A 64 -9.31 -25.14 4.52
N LEU A 65 -9.38 -25.39 5.83
CA LEU A 65 -8.28 -25.20 6.78
C LEU A 65 -7.90 -26.57 7.35
N GLU A 66 -6.65 -26.98 7.14
CA GLU A 66 -6.16 -28.28 7.63
C GLU A 66 -7.14 -29.43 7.33
N ASN A 67 -7.67 -29.52 6.11
CA ASN A 67 -8.65 -30.47 5.61
C ASN A 67 -10.07 -30.31 6.17
N VAL A 68 -10.38 -29.27 6.95
CA VAL A 68 -11.73 -28.96 7.42
C VAL A 68 -12.35 -27.89 6.55
N SER A 69 -13.50 -28.19 5.92
CA SER A 69 -14.21 -27.23 5.05
C SER A 69 -15.05 -26.25 5.88
N HIS A 70 -14.93 -24.97 5.55
CA HIS A 70 -15.68 -23.87 6.15
C HIS A 70 -16.45 -23.07 5.07
N LYS A 71 -17.76 -23.24 5.01
CA LYS A 71 -18.63 -22.42 4.13
C LYS A 71 -18.87 -21.00 4.68
N ASN A 72 -18.81 -20.86 6.00
CA ASN A 72 -19.02 -19.60 6.72
C ASN A 72 -17.91 -19.43 7.75
N LEU A 73 -16.72 -19.07 7.29
CA LEU A 73 -15.61 -18.75 8.18
C LEU A 73 -15.93 -17.43 8.92
N THR A 74 -15.64 -17.40 10.21
CA THR A 74 -15.73 -16.17 11.03
C THR A 74 -14.34 -15.75 11.48
N PRO A 75 -14.10 -14.46 11.83
CA PRO A 75 -12.79 -14.02 12.31
C PRO A 75 -12.31 -14.82 13.53
N ALA A 76 -13.20 -15.18 14.45
CA ALA A 76 -12.86 -15.97 15.62
C ALA A 76 -12.35 -17.38 15.23
N VAL A 77 -13.01 -18.03 14.26
CA VAL A 77 -12.58 -19.35 13.75
C VAL A 77 -11.27 -19.22 12.99
N ALA A 78 -11.10 -18.22 12.13
CA ALA A 78 -9.83 -17.98 11.41
C ALA A 78 -8.66 -17.82 12.39
N LEU A 79 -8.81 -16.96 13.40
CA LEU A 79 -7.79 -16.74 14.43
C LEU A 79 -7.49 -17.99 15.25
N SER A 80 -8.53 -18.75 15.69
CA SER A 80 -8.34 -19.99 16.46
C SER A 80 -7.72 -21.10 15.63
N SER A 81 -7.89 -21.07 14.30
CA SER A 81 -7.23 -21.99 13.37
C SER A 81 -5.77 -21.57 13.07
N GLY A 82 -5.30 -20.48 13.65
CA GLY A 82 -3.93 -20.00 13.48
C GLY A 82 -3.71 -19.16 12.23
N ILE A 83 -4.74 -18.54 11.66
CA ILE A 83 -4.57 -17.54 10.57
C ILE A 83 -4.45 -16.17 11.18
N TYR A 84 -3.43 -15.41 10.79
CA TYR A 84 -3.28 -14.02 11.17
C TYR A 84 -2.98 -13.13 9.97
N LEU A 85 -3.58 -11.94 9.94
CA LEU A 85 -3.39 -10.93 8.91
C LEU A 85 -2.66 -9.72 9.51
N VAL A 86 -1.53 -9.37 8.94
CA VAL A 86 -0.85 -8.09 9.11
C VAL A 86 -1.35 -7.17 7.99
N PRO A 87 -2.14 -6.14 8.30
CA PRO A 87 -2.72 -5.27 7.28
C PRO A 87 -1.71 -4.28 6.71
N GLN A 88 -2.02 -3.73 5.54
CA GLN A 88 -1.24 -2.68 4.88
C GLN A 88 -1.11 -1.42 5.73
N GLU A 89 -2.21 -0.97 6.35
CA GLU A 89 -2.22 0.14 7.31
C GLU A 89 -2.29 -0.42 8.72
N PRO A 90 -1.34 -0.09 9.62
CA PRO A 90 -1.36 -0.57 11.00
C PRO A 90 -2.66 -0.21 11.74
N MET A 91 -3.29 -1.20 12.37
CA MET A 91 -4.56 -1.05 13.08
C MET A 91 -4.34 -1.08 14.60
N LEU A 92 -3.56 -0.13 15.11
CA LEU A 92 -3.26 -0.02 16.52
C LEU A 92 -4.26 0.89 17.26
N PHE A 93 -4.52 0.56 18.52
CA PHE A 93 -5.22 1.45 19.43
C PHE A 93 -4.27 2.57 19.88
N LYS A 94 -4.46 3.75 19.32
CA LYS A 94 -3.54 4.89 19.45
C LYS A 94 -3.26 5.30 20.89
N ASN A 95 -4.25 5.20 21.78
CA ASN A 95 -4.16 5.59 23.19
C ASN A 95 -3.55 4.50 24.09
N MET A 96 -3.26 3.32 23.55
CA MET A 96 -2.67 2.20 24.28
C MET A 96 -1.16 2.15 24.02
N THR A 97 -0.44 1.54 24.96
CA THR A 97 0.99 1.26 24.79
C THR A 97 1.23 0.18 23.74
N VAL A 98 2.47 0.05 23.28
CA VAL A 98 2.89 -1.04 22.38
C VAL A 98 2.59 -2.39 23.02
N LEU A 99 2.93 -2.56 24.30
CA LEU A 99 2.67 -3.80 25.06
C LEU A 99 1.19 -4.16 25.05
N GLU A 100 0.32 -3.23 25.40
CA GLU A 100 -1.13 -3.44 25.44
C GLU A 100 -1.68 -3.78 24.06
N ASN A 101 -1.23 -3.10 22.99
CA ASN A 101 -1.63 -3.39 21.61
C ASN A 101 -1.25 -4.81 21.19
N ILE A 102 -0.08 -5.30 21.58
CA ILE A 102 0.37 -6.65 21.20
C ILE A 102 -0.39 -7.71 22.00
N LEU A 103 -0.60 -7.49 23.30
CA LEU A 103 -1.19 -8.50 24.20
C LEU A 103 -2.72 -8.53 24.16
N ILE A 104 -3.38 -7.50 23.65
CA ILE A 104 -4.86 -7.46 23.61
C ILE A 104 -5.44 -8.69 22.90
N GLY A 105 -6.40 -9.35 23.58
CA GLY A 105 -7.08 -10.53 23.07
C GLY A 105 -6.21 -11.80 23.01
N LEU A 106 -5.02 -11.80 23.61
CA LEU A 106 -4.27 -13.04 23.81
C LEU A 106 -4.81 -13.80 25.03
N PRO A 107 -5.02 -15.11 24.91
CA PRO A 107 -5.39 -15.96 26.05
C PRO A 107 -4.18 -16.18 26.98
N GLY A 108 -4.43 -16.47 28.25
CA GLY A 108 -3.42 -16.87 29.23
C GLY A 108 -2.93 -15.74 30.13
N ASP A 109 -1.89 -16.02 30.91
CA ASP A 109 -1.32 -15.07 31.85
C ASP A 109 -0.51 -13.96 31.18
N ALA A 110 -0.76 -12.71 31.54
CA ALA A 110 -0.12 -11.54 30.92
C ALA A 110 1.41 -11.53 31.16
N ASN A 111 1.92 -12.05 32.28
CA ASN A 111 3.36 -12.08 32.53
C ASN A 111 4.06 -13.14 31.68
N GLU A 112 3.42 -14.28 31.45
CA GLU A 112 3.93 -15.29 30.52
C GLU A 112 3.97 -14.76 29.09
N GLN A 113 2.92 -14.07 28.65
CA GLN A 113 2.87 -13.47 27.32
C GLN A 113 3.91 -12.35 27.17
N LYS A 114 4.13 -11.54 28.20
CA LYS A 114 5.19 -10.52 28.21
C LYS A 114 6.59 -11.15 28.09
N LYS A 115 6.87 -12.25 28.79
CA LYS A 115 8.14 -12.99 28.64
C LYS A 115 8.33 -13.55 27.23
N LYS A 116 7.29 -14.15 26.65
CA LYS A 116 7.32 -14.65 25.25
C LYS A 116 7.59 -13.52 24.27
N LEU A 117 6.94 -12.36 24.46
CA LEU A 117 7.16 -11.18 23.63
C LEU A 117 8.60 -10.67 23.73
N GLN A 118 9.17 -10.60 24.94
CA GLN A 118 10.56 -10.19 25.13
C GLN A 118 11.53 -11.11 24.40
N SER A 119 11.35 -12.43 24.56
CA SER A 119 12.16 -13.43 23.83
C SER A 119 12.03 -13.31 22.30
N LEU A 120 10.83 -13.00 21.81
CA LEU A 120 10.60 -12.78 20.37
C LEU A 120 11.34 -11.52 19.88
N ILE A 121 11.25 -10.42 20.61
CA ILE A 121 11.93 -9.15 20.28
C ILE A 121 13.45 -9.33 20.27
N GLU A 122 14.00 -10.03 21.28
CA GLU A 122 15.42 -10.36 21.34
C GLU A 122 15.88 -11.21 20.13
N LYS A 123 15.10 -12.25 19.78
CA LYS A 123 15.36 -13.09 18.60
C LYS A 123 15.38 -12.29 17.30
N LEU A 124 14.47 -11.30 17.18
CA LEU A 124 14.35 -10.43 16.01
C LEU A 124 15.37 -9.28 15.99
N LYS A 125 16.06 -9.05 17.10
CA LYS A 125 16.97 -7.91 17.31
C LYS A 125 16.31 -6.55 17.02
N TRP A 126 15.00 -6.44 17.25
CA TRP A 126 14.27 -5.19 17.07
C TRP A 126 14.35 -4.31 18.30
N SER A 127 14.58 -3.00 18.08
CA SER A 127 14.60 -2.02 19.18
C SER A 127 13.23 -1.39 19.31
N ILE A 128 12.36 -1.97 20.12
CA ILE A 128 10.99 -1.48 20.34
C ILE A 128 10.78 -1.21 21.82
N ASN A 129 10.38 0.02 22.16
CA ASN A 129 10.00 0.37 23.51
C ASN A 129 8.54 0.02 23.76
N LEU A 130 8.30 -1.00 24.59
CA LEU A 130 6.99 -1.55 24.90
C LEU A 130 6.07 -0.60 25.66
N GLU A 131 6.62 0.37 26.40
CA GLU A 131 5.87 1.32 27.21
C GLU A 131 5.45 2.59 26.42
N ARG A 132 5.96 2.79 25.21
CA ARG A 132 5.55 3.91 24.36
C ARG A 132 4.09 3.75 23.90
N ARG A 133 3.38 4.87 23.83
CA ARG A 133 2.03 4.89 23.24
C ARG A 133 2.10 4.77 21.71
N ALA A 134 1.12 4.07 21.15
CA ALA A 134 1.09 3.81 19.71
C ALA A 134 0.94 5.08 18.86
N ASP A 135 0.31 6.16 19.36
CA ASP A 135 0.19 7.44 18.67
C ASP A 135 1.54 8.20 18.53
N THR A 136 2.56 7.83 19.30
CA THR A 136 3.91 8.42 19.25
C THR A 136 4.86 7.67 18.31
N LEU A 137 4.41 6.56 17.73
CA LEU A 137 5.21 5.72 16.84
C LEU A 137 5.18 6.26 15.40
N THR A 138 6.30 6.13 14.70
CA THR A 138 6.33 6.27 13.24
C THR A 138 5.50 5.17 12.58
N ILE A 139 5.11 5.35 11.32
CA ILE A 139 4.36 4.33 10.58
C ILE A 139 5.16 3.02 10.48
N ALA A 140 6.47 3.10 10.28
CA ALA A 140 7.35 1.94 10.28
C ALA A 140 7.33 1.19 11.62
N GLU A 141 7.49 1.89 12.75
CA GLU A 141 7.38 1.29 14.07
C GLU A 141 6.01 0.65 14.32
N GLN A 142 4.93 1.30 13.88
CA GLN A 142 3.57 0.75 13.97
C GLN A 142 3.44 -0.56 13.16
N GLN A 143 4.05 -0.63 11.98
CA GLN A 143 4.06 -1.84 11.15
C GLN A 143 4.80 -2.99 11.83
N LEU A 144 5.96 -2.71 12.45
CA LEU A 144 6.69 -3.70 13.24
C LEU A 144 5.87 -4.22 14.43
N VAL A 145 5.11 -3.35 15.09
CA VAL A 145 4.20 -3.73 16.18
C VAL A 145 3.08 -4.65 15.67
N GLU A 146 2.48 -4.38 14.51
CA GLU A 146 1.48 -5.27 13.90
C GLU A 146 2.05 -6.64 13.55
N ILE A 147 3.29 -6.69 13.06
CA ILE A 147 3.97 -7.96 12.78
C ILE A 147 4.19 -8.74 14.09
N LEU A 148 4.70 -8.10 15.15
CA LEU A 148 4.86 -8.73 16.47
C LEU A 148 3.54 -9.25 17.04
N LYS A 149 2.46 -8.47 16.89
CA LYS A 149 1.10 -8.82 17.29
C LYS A 149 0.60 -10.10 16.58
N GLY A 150 1.03 -10.31 15.33
CA GLY A 150 0.79 -11.56 14.62
C GLY A 150 1.63 -12.72 15.12
N LEU A 151 2.94 -12.50 15.26
CA LEU A 151 3.91 -13.54 15.59
C LEU A 151 3.74 -14.15 16.97
N ILE A 152 3.39 -13.33 17.99
CA ILE A 152 3.20 -13.82 19.35
C ILE A 152 2.06 -14.84 19.46
N ARG A 153 1.17 -14.88 18.48
CA ARG A 153 0.04 -15.81 18.36
C ARG A 153 0.43 -17.16 17.76
N ASN A 154 1.72 -17.35 17.41
CA ASN A 154 2.24 -18.55 16.76
C ASN A 154 1.36 -18.96 15.55
N PRO A 155 1.24 -18.13 14.52
CA PRO A 155 0.36 -18.41 13.40
C PRO A 155 0.83 -19.61 12.61
N LYS A 156 -0.12 -20.42 12.09
CA LYS A 156 0.14 -21.46 11.09
C LYS A 156 0.15 -20.86 9.68
N VAL A 157 -0.72 -19.85 9.46
CA VAL A 157 -0.82 -19.07 8.24
C VAL A 157 -0.68 -17.60 8.59
N LEU A 158 0.34 -16.96 8.03
CA LEU A 158 0.58 -15.52 8.18
C LEU A 158 0.32 -14.82 6.84
N ILE A 159 -0.59 -13.85 6.87
CA ILE A 159 -0.89 -13.02 5.71
C ILE A 159 -0.22 -11.66 5.94
N LEU A 160 0.62 -11.24 5.00
CA LEU A 160 1.33 -9.96 5.02
C LEU A 160 0.84 -9.12 3.85
N ASP A 161 0.08 -8.07 4.12
CA ASP A 161 -0.47 -7.17 3.09
C ASP A 161 0.41 -5.92 2.94
N GLU A 162 1.24 -5.89 1.90
CA GLU A 162 2.24 -4.83 1.59
C GLU A 162 3.11 -4.41 2.81
N PRO A 163 3.72 -5.36 3.52
CA PRO A 163 4.33 -5.09 4.83
C PRO A 163 5.56 -4.18 4.76
N THR A 164 6.16 -4.00 3.59
CA THR A 164 7.38 -3.20 3.37
C THR A 164 7.11 -1.77 2.90
N SER A 165 5.84 -1.39 2.70
CA SER A 165 5.47 -0.10 2.11
C SER A 165 6.01 1.11 2.87
N SER A 166 6.14 0.99 4.20
CA SER A 166 6.61 2.04 5.12
C SER A 166 7.97 1.73 5.78
N LEU A 167 8.57 0.57 5.46
CA LEU A 167 9.83 0.14 6.06
C LEU A 167 11.04 0.71 5.32
N THR A 168 12.11 0.97 6.08
CA THR A 168 13.44 1.25 5.52
C THR A 168 14.04 -0.02 4.91
N PHE A 169 15.14 0.14 4.16
CA PHE A 169 15.85 -0.99 3.57
C PHE A 169 16.28 -2.02 4.63
N ASN A 170 16.91 -1.57 5.72
CA ASN A 170 17.39 -2.46 6.79
C ASN A 170 16.24 -3.20 7.50
N GLU A 171 15.11 -2.54 7.74
CA GLU A 171 13.92 -3.17 8.32
C GLU A 171 13.31 -4.21 7.38
N THR A 172 13.33 -3.93 6.08
CA THR A 172 12.86 -4.86 5.04
C THR A 172 13.73 -6.12 5.00
N GLU A 173 15.05 -6.00 5.01
CA GLU A 173 15.97 -7.14 5.07
C GLU A 173 15.75 -7.98 6.34
N THR A 174 15.57 -7.33 7.50
CA THR A 174 15.26 -8.02 8.76
C THR A 174 13.91 -8.77 8.67
N LEU A 175 12.91 -8.18 8.01
CA LEU A 175 11.62 -8.85 7.78
C LEU A 175 11.80 -10.07 6.86
N PHE A 176 12.65 -10.00 5.85
CA PHE A 176 12.90 -11.12 4.95
C PHE A 176 13.64 -12.26 5.63
N GLU A 177 14.62 -11.95 6.50
CA GLU A 177 15.25 -12.96 7.35
C GLU A 177 14.24 -13.65 8.27
N LEU A 178 13.29 -12.90 8.83
CA LEU A 178 12.20 -13.44 9.63
C LEU A 178 11.29 -14.35 8.80
N ILE A 179 10.90 -13.95 7.59
CA ILE A 179 10.07 -14.76 6.68
C ILE A 179 10.76 -16.11 6.39
N GLU A 180 12.06 -16.08 6.09
CA GLU A 180 12.85 -17.31 5.87
C GLU A 180 12.91 -18.20 7.11
N GLN A 181 12.96 -17.64 8.31
CA GLN A 181 12.89 -18.40 9.56
C GLN A 181 11.51 -19.03 9.76
N LEU A 182 10.45 -18.27 9.58
CA LEU A 182 9.07 -18.75 9.72
C LEU A 182 8.76 -19.86 8.71
N LYS A 183 9.26 -19.73 7.48
CA LYS A 183 9.17 -20.77 6.45
C LYS A 183 9.83 -22.07 6.91
N LYS A 184 11.03 -22.01 7.50
CA LYS A 184 11.72 -23.16 8.09
C LYS A 184 10.95 -23.78 9.27
N ASP A 185 10.31 -22.93 10.07
CA ASP A 185 9.47 -23.34 11.21
C ASP A 185 8.11 -23.93 10.70
N GLY A 186 7.87 -23.91 9.39
CA GLY A 186 6.70 -24.51 8.72
C GLY A 186 5.47 -23.62 8.70
N VAL A 187 5.60 -22.32 8.92
CA VAL A 187 4.51 -21.36 8.72
C VAL A 187 4.25 -21.17 7.22
N GLY A 188 2.99 -21.25 6.80
CA GLY A 188 2.59 -20.86 5.44
C GLY A 188 2.38 -19.35 5.37
N ILE A 189 2.91 -18.69 4.35
CA ILE A 189 2.86 -17.24 4.24
C ILE A 189 2.19 -16.84 2.92
N LEU A 190 1.14 -16.01 3.01
CA LEU A 190 0.60 -15.26 1.88
C LEU A 190 1.19 -13.85 1.90
N TYR A 191 2.04 -13.55 0.94
CA TYR A 191 2.75 -12.28 0.85
C TYR A 191 2.18 -11.44 -0.29
N ILE A 192 1.51 -10.34 0.04
CA ILE A 192 0.92 -9.44 -0.95
C ILE A 192 1.88 -8.29 -1.17
N THR A 193 2.28 -8.08 -2.41
CA THR A 193 3.12 -6.95 -2.80
C THR A 193 2.86 -6.55 -4.25
N HIS A 194 3.24 -5.33 -4.59
CA HIS A 194 3.36 -4.85 -5.96
C HIS A 194 4.82 -4.72 -6.42
N ARG A 195 5.79 -5.05 -5.54
CA ARG A 195 7.23 -4.96 -5.80
C ARG A 195 7.78 -6.30 -6.26
N LEU A 196 8.04 -6.44 -7.55
CA LEU A 196 8.50 -7.70 -8.14
C LEU A 196 9.86 -8.17 -7.59
N THR A 197 10.74 -7.24 -7.19
CA THR A 197 12.03 -7.56 -6.59
C THR A 197 11.88 -8.35 -5.29
N GLU A 198 10.90 -8.01 -4.46
CA GLU A 198 10.60 -8.73 -3.21
C GLU A 198 10.13 -10.16 -3.48
N VAL A 199 9.32 -10.33 -4.53
CA VAL A 199 8.76 -11.64 -4.90
C VAL A 199 9.87 -12.63 -5.21
N PHE A 200 10.83 -12.26 -6.04
CA PHE A 200 11.95 -13.13 -6.39
C PHE A 200 12.89 -13.42 -5.23
N GLN A 201 12.91 -12.57 -4.21
CA GLN A 201 13.76 -12.73 -3.04
C GLN A 201 13.20 -13.73 -2.02
N ILE A 202 11.88 -13.74 -1.80
CA ILE A 202 11.29 -14.50 -0.69
C ILE A 202 10.27 -15.56 -1.10
N ALA A 203 9.60 -15.43 -2.25
CA ALA A 203 8.50 -16.30 -2.60
C ALA A 203 8.96 -17.67 -3.14
N THR A 204 8.26 -18.72 -2.75
CA THR A 204 8.37 -20.05 -3.36
C THR A 204 7.43 -20.21 -4.54
N ASP A 205 6.27 -19.56 -4.45
CA ASP A 205 5.19 -19.61 -5.42
C ASP A 205 4.67 -18.20 -5.73
N ILE A 206 4.20 -18.02 -6.95
CA ILE A 206 3.63 -16.75 -7.42
C ILE A 206 2.19 -16.97 -7.86
N ILE A 207 1.33 -16.04 -7.49
CA ILE A 207 -0.07 -15.96 -7.90
C ILE A 207 -0.33 -14.54 -8.42
N ILE A 208 -0.67 -14.41 -9.70
CA ILE A 208 -1.04 -13.12 -10.28
C ILE A 208 -2.55 -13.01 -10.39
N MET A 209 -3.10 -11.98 -9.74
CA MET A 209 -4.52 -11.65 -9.80
C MET A 209 -4.76 -10.45 -10.69
N ARG A 210 -5.72 -10.57 -11.60
CA ARG A 210 -6.19 -9.48 -12.48
C ARG A 210 -7.69 -9.59 -12.67
N ASP A 211 -8.40 -8.47 -12.53
CA ASP A 211 -9.86 -8.37 -12.76
C ASP A 211 -10.72 -9.45 -12.06
N GLY A 212 -10.27 -9.86 -10.87
CA GLY A 212 -10.98 -10.83 -10.04
C GLY A 212 -10.74 -12.29 -10.40
N ILE A 213 -9.77 -12.60 -11.26
CA ILE A 213 -9.34 -13.96 -11.59
C ILE A 213 -7.85 -14.15 -11.32
N ILE A 214 -7.39 -15.41 -11.27
CA ILE A 214 -5.96 -15.72 -11.32
C ILE A 214 -5.57 -15.80 -12.78
N SER A 215 -4.72 -14.88 -13.23
CA SER A 215 -4.22 -14.84 -14.61
C SER A 215 -3.02 -15.76 -14.81
N LEU A 216 -2.22 -15.96 -13.77
CA LEU A 216 -1.02 -16.79 -13.81
C LEU A 216 -0.68 -17.29 -12.40
N SER A 217 -0.19 -18.52 -12.28
CA SER A 217 0.34 -19.05 -11.02
C SER A 217 1.33 -20.19 -11.26
N GLY A 218 2.30 -20.36 -10.36
CA GLY A 218 3.31 -21.43 -10.43
C GLY A 218 4.48 -21.17 -9.49
N LYS A 219 5.55 -21.95 -9.66
CA LYS A 219 6.78 -21.80 -8.87
C LYS A 219 7.55 -20.57 -9.28
N THR A 220 8.13 -19.85 -8.34
CA THR A 220 8.88 -18.60 -8.60
C THR A 220 10.00 -18.79 -9.61
N GLN A 221 10.70 -19.92 -9.57
CA GLN A 221 11.80 -20.26 -10.48
C GLN A 221 11.38 -20.38 -11.97
N ASP A 222 10.09 -20.58 -12.23
CA ASP A 222 9.55 -20.78 -13.59
C ASP A 222 9.22 -19.42 -14.27
N PHE A 223 9.39 -18.31 -13.56
CA PHE A 223 9.01 -16.97 -14.02
C PHE A 223 10.20 -16.03 -14.17
N THR A 224 10.07 -15.13 -15.13
CA THR A 224 10.94 -13.98 -15.31
C THR A 224 10.18 -12.69 -14.97
N ASN A 225 10.91 -11.59 -14.72
CA ASN A 225 10.29 -10.28 -14.53
C ASN A 225 9.34 -9.89 -15.67
N ASP A 226 9.75 -10.15 -16.91
CA ASP A 226 8.97 -9.82 -18.10
C ASP A 226 7.66 -10.60 -18.17
N MET A 227 7.68 -11.88 -17.79
CA MET A 227 6.47 -12.70 -17.69
C MET A 227 5.50 -12.15 -16.64
N LEU A 228 5.99 -11.73 -15.48
CA LEU A 228 5.16 -11.14 -14.43
C LEU A 228 4.57 -9.79 -14.88
N ILE A 229 5.39 -8.93 -15.50
CA ILE A 229 4.92 -7.64 -16.03
C ILE A 229 3.85 -7.88 -17.11
N GLN A 230 4.09 -8.78 -18.06
CA GLN A 230 3.13 -9.10 -19.13
C GLN A 230 1.80 -9.61 -18.57
N ALA A 231 1.83 -10.46 -17.51
CA ALA A 231 0.63 -10.99 -16.88
C ALA A 231 -0.17 -9.94 -16.09
N LEU A 232 0.47 -8.83 -15.70
CA LEU A 232 -0.17 -7.69 -15.04
C LEU A 232 -0.79 -6.70 -16.02
N LEU A 233 -0.34 -6.70 -17.29
CA LEU A 233 -0.86 -5.78 -18.31
C LEU A 233 -2.30 -6.13 -18.68
N PRO A 234 -3.11 -5.13 -19.10
CA PRO A 234 -4.43 -5.36 -19.67
C PRO A 234 -4.35 -6.25 -20.92
N ASP A 235 -5.45 -6.95 -21.23
CA ASP A 235 -5.51 -7.77 -22.45
C ASP A 235 -5.21 -6.94 -23.70
N GLY A 236 -4.35 -7.47 -24.56
CA GLY A 236 -3.90 -6.82 -25.78
C GLY A 236 -2.75 -5.82 -25.62
N ALA A 237 -2.30 -5.53 -24.39
CA ALA A 237 -1.10 -4.73 -24.18
C ALA A 237 0.15 -5.61 -24.18
N ASN A 238 1.23 -5.13 -24.82
CA ASN A 238 2.51 -5.84 -24.88
C ASN A 238 3.60 -5.04 -24.16
N ILE A 239 4.47 -5.76 -23.44
CA ILE A 239 5.64 -5.15 -22.79
C ILE A 239 6.57 -4.47 -23.78
N ASP A 240 6.68 -4.99 -25.01
CA ASP A 240 7.50 -4.40 -26.06
C ASP A 240 6.94 -3.05 -26.53
N ASP A 241 5.62 -2.87 -26.53
CA ASP A 241 5.00 -1.57 -26.82
C ASP A 241 5.32 -0.53 -25.73
N LEU A 242 5.41 -0.96 -24.47
CA LEU A 242 5.83 -0.07 -23.38
C LEU A 242 7.31 0.29 -23.47
N ARG A 243 8.15 -0.63 -23.97
CA ARG A 243 9.60 -0.40 -24.18
C ARG A 243 9.87 0.42 -25.44
N SER A 244 9.15 0.17 -26.51
CA SER A 244 9.26 0.90 -27.80
C SER A 244 8.71 2.31 -27.70
N ASN A 245 7.71 2.55 -26.85
CA ASN A 245 7.21 3.88 -26.49
C ASN A 245 8.16 4.67 -25.56
N LYS A 246 9.38 4.20 -25.31
CA LYS A 246 10.52 5.08 -25.00
C LYS A 246 10.85 5.94 -26.23
N ASN A 247 9.88 6.66 -26.77
CA ASN A 247 10.18 7.88 -27.47
C ASN A 247 11.02 8.68 -26.48
N GLU A 248 12.31 8.83 -26.79
CA GLU A 248 13.09 9.90 -26.23
C GLU A 248 12.27 11.14 -26.48
N ARG A 249 11.48 11.53 -25.49
CA ARG A 249 10.83 12.84 -25.52
C ARG A 249 12.01 13.77 -25.48
N ASN A 250 12.40 14.26 -26.67
CA ASN A 250 13.40 15.29 -26.80
C ASN A 250 12.85 16.51 -26.05
N ILE A 251 13.20 16.59 -24.77
CA ILE A 251 12.87 17.76 -23.97
C ILE A 251 13.72 18.90 -24.49
N ASP A 252 13.05 19.87 -25.05
CA ASP A 252 13.72 21.09 -25.51
C ASP A 252 14.16 21.90 -24.29
N ARG A 253 15.43 21.78 -23.96
CA ARG A 253 16.06 22.53 -22.88
C ARG A 253 16.60 23.90 -23.29
N SER A 254 16.37 24.30 -24.53
CA SER A 254 16.69 25.65 -25.01
C SER A 254 15.59 26.68 -24.63
N VAL A 255 14.41 26.19 -24.23
CA VAL A 255 13.32 27.04 -23.74
C VAL A 255 13.45 27.28 -22.24
N GLU A 256 12.76 28.34 -21.75
CA GLU A 256 12.70 28.62 -20.31
C GLU A 256 12.05 27.46 -19.53
N PRO A 257 12.61 27.05 -18.39
CA PRO A 257 12.01 26.03 -17.54
C PRO A 257 10.67 26.52 -16.97
N ILE A 258 9.69 25.59 -16.91
CA ILE A 258 8.39 25.90 -16.30
C ILE A 258 8.49 25.99 -14.76
N LEU A 259 9.42 25.23 -14.16
CA LEU A 259 9.75 25.31 -12.74
C LEU A 259 11.28 25.37 -12.58
N ASN A 260 11.75 26.35 -11.85
CA ASN A 260 13.17 26.47 -11.49
C ASN A 260 13.29 26.56 -9.96
N VAL A 261 13.96 25.58 -9.37
CA VAL A 261 14.27 25.50 -7.94
C VAL A 261 15.77 25.72 -7.79
N ASP A 262 16.17 26.68 -6.97
CA ASP A 262 17.56 27.11 -6.82
C ASP A 262 17.96 27.21 -5.34
N ASN A 263 18.96 26.42 -4.94
CA ASN A 263 19.51 26.33 -3.57
C ASN A 263 18.43 26.26 -2.48
N PHE A 264 17.31 25.57 -2.78
CA PHE A 264 16.11 25.55 -1.97
C PHE A 264 16.31 24.70 -0.74
N SER A 265 15.91 25.22 0.43
CA SER A 265 16.05 24.57 1.73
C SER A 265 14.79 24.73 2.56
N GLY A 266 14.43 23.68 3.27
CA GLY A 266 13.28 23.62 4.18
C GLY A 266 13.50 22.56 5.25
N ASN A 267 12.47 22.29 6.04
CA ASN A 267 12.54 21.25 7.04
C ASN A 267 12.72 19.87 6.38
N GLY A 268 13.81 19.16 6.72
CA GLY A 268 14.08 17.82 6.21
C GLY A 268 14.85 17.75 4.88
N PHE A 269 15.17 18.87 4.24
CA PHE A 269 16.00 18.93 3.03
C PHE A 269 16.82 20.21 2.96
N LYS A 270 17.92 20.21 2.23
CA LYS A 270 18.83 21.35 2.14
C LYS A 270 19.51 21.47 0.76
N ASP A 271 19.68 22.73 0.29
CA ASP A 271 20.44 23.11 -0.92
C ASP A 271 20.03 22.34 -2.19
N ILE A 272 18.73 22.12 -2.40
CA ILE A 272 18.20 21.41 -3.56
C ILE A 272 18.04 22.36 -4.75
N SER A 273 18.58 21.94 -5.90
CA SER A 273 18.45 22.70 -7.15
C SER A 273 18.09 21.76 -8.30
N PHE A 274 17.05 22.12 -9.07
CA PHE A 274 16.65 21.44 -10.29
C PHE A 274 15.75 22.32 -11.15
N LYS A 275 15.56 21.91 -12.42
CA LYS A 275 14.69 22.55 -13.38
C LYS A 275 13.73 21.55 -13.99
N VAL A 276 12.52 21.98 -14.29
CA VAL A 276 11.53 21.18 -15.03
C VAL A 276 11.12 21.96 -16.26
N TYR A 277 11.18 21.32 -17.42
CA TYR A 277 10.87 21.93 -18.70
C TYR A 277 9.45 21.56 -19.18
N PRO A 278 8.86 22.32 -20.11
CA PRO A 278 7.56 21.96 -20.66
C PRO A 278 7.53 20.55 -21.25
N GLY A 279 6.53 19.74 -20.83
CA GLY A 279 6.39 18.35 -21.24
C GLY A 279 7.34 17.34 -20.58
N GLU A 280 8.24 17.79 -19.70
CA GLU A 280 9.14 16.93 -18.93
C GLU A 280 8.41 16.28 -17.74
N ILE A 281 8.72 15.00 -17.49
CA ILE A 281 8.38 14.31 -16.25
C ILE A 281 9.69 14.10 -15.48
N LEU A 282 9.90 14.91 -14.44
CA LEU A 282 11.05 14.78 -13.56
C LEU A 282 10.77 13.80 -12.42
N GLY A 283 11.55 12.72 -12.33
CA GLY A 283 11.47 11.77 -11.23
C GLY A 283 12.40 12.16 -10.06
N LEU A 284 11.83 12.27 -8.86
CA LEU A 284 12.59 12.46 -7.61
C LEU A 284 12.71 11.11 -6.90
N ALA A 285 13.91 10.52 -6.90
CA ALA A 285 14.20 9.27 -6.21
C ALA A 285 14.87 9.52 -4.86
N GLY A 286 14.63 8.63 -3.90
CA GLY A 286 15.23 8.70 -2.56
C GLY A 286 14.61 7.66 -1.62
N VAL A 287 15.35 7.31 -0.58
CA VAL A 287 14.85 6.42 0.50
C VAL A 287 13.79 7.12 1.35
N VAL A 288 13.11 6.37 2.20
CA VAL A 288 12.18 6.92 3.21
C VAL A 288 12.95 7.90 4.11
N GLY A 289 12.39 9.09 4.32
CA GLY A 289 13.04 10.15 5.10
C GLY A 289 14.08 10.98 4.34
N ALA A 290 14.19 10.84 3.00
CA ALA A 290 15.12 11.63 2.18
C ALA A 290 14.63 13.08 1.92
N GLY A 291 13.52 13.51 2.51
CA GLY A 291 13.01 14.88 2.35
C GLY A 291 12.21 15.16 1.08
N ARG A 292 11.81 14.12 0.31
CA ARG A 292 11.06 14.31 -0.95
C ARG A 292 9.68 14.92 -0.74
N THR A 293 8.94 14.45 0.23
CA THR A 293 7.61 14.95 0.58
C THR A 293 7.71 16.38 1.10
N GLU A 294 8.64 16.62 2.01
CA GLU A 294 8.91 17.94 2.60
C GLU A 294 9.29 18.96 1.52
N LEU A 295 10.14 18.57 0.55
CA LEU A 295 10.48 19.41 -0.60
C LEU A 295 9.25 19.79 -1.42
N ALA A 296 8.40 18.80 -1.78
CA ALA A 296 7.21 19.04 -2.57
C ALA A 296 6.19 19.92 -1.81
N GLU A 297 5.98 19.66 -0.51
CA GLU A 297 5.07 20.42 0.35
C GLU A 297 5.55 21.87 0.56
N THR A 298 6.87 22.07 0.69
CA THR A 298 7.45 23.42 0.80
C THR A 298 7.33 24.22 -0.51
N ILE A 299 7.58 23.57 -1.68
CA ILE A 299 7.35 24.19 -3.00
C ILE A 299 5.88 24.57 -3.18
N PHE A 300 4.96 23.74 -2.71
CA PHE A 300 3.51 23.97 -2.77
C PHE A 300 3.02 25.06 -1.79
N GLY A 301 3.90 25.55 -0.90
CA GLY A 301 3.58 26.60 0.08
C GLY A 301 2.84 26.10 1.32
N LYS A 302 3.01 24.82 1.65
CA LYS A 302 2.42 24.20 2.87
C LYS A 302 3.36 24.33 4.07
N ASP A 303 4.68 24.25 3.83
CA ASP A 303 5.71 24.32 4.85
C ASP A 303 6.60 25.55 4.70
N GLU A 304 7.34 25.88 5.77
CA GLU A 304 8.20 27.06 5.84
C GLU A 304 9.45 26.91 4.98
N VAL A 305 9.80 27.99 4.25
CA VAL A 305 11.01 28.09 3.44
C VAL A 305 12.15 28.58 4.33
N LEU A 306 13.25 27.83 4.40
CA LEU A 306 14.45 28.22 5.16
C LEU A 306 15.51 28.87 4.29
N GLY A 307 15.44 28.76 2.97
CA GLY A 307 16.39 29.40 2.04
C GLY A 307 16.17 29.01 0.58
N GLY A 308 16.84 29.72 -0.31
CA GLY A 308 16.75 29.49 -1.75
C GLY A 308 15.56 30.13 -2.42
N LYS A 309 15.27 29.71 -3.65
CA LYS A 309 14.26 30.33 -4.51
C LYS A 309 13.54 29.34 -5.37
N VAL A 310 12.22 29.57 -5.60
CA VAL A 310 11.39 28.79 -6.52
C VAL A 310 10.68 29.71 -7.48
N ILE A 311 10.88 29.49 -8.78
CA ILE A 311 10.26 30.29 -9.85
C ILE A 311 9.37 29.37 -10.69
N LEU A 312 8.11 29.74 -10.85
CA LEU A 312 7.13 29.07 -11.72
C LEU A 312 6.88 29.96 -12.95
N GLY A 313 7.35 29.51 -14.12
CA GLY A 313 7.40 30.38 -15.30
C GLY A 313 8.24 31.62 -15.04
N SER A 314 7.61 32.80 -15.08
CA SER A 314 8.25 34.08 -14.74
C SER A 314 7.97 34.58 -13.33
N THR A 315 7.22 33.83 -12.52
CA THR A 315 6.72 34.27 -11.22
C THR A 315 7.50 33.62 -10.09
N ASP A 316 8.00 34.42 -9.16
CA ASP A 316 8.58 33.94 -7.90
C ASP A 316 7.45 33.46 -6.98
N ILE A 317 7.50 32.17 -6.63
CA ILE A 317 6.52 31.53 -5.74
C ILE A 317 7.11 31.19 -4.36
N THR A 318 8.33 31.62 -4.07
CA THR A 318 9.03 31.32 -2.82
C THR A 318 8.24 31.85 -1.62
N GLY A 319 7.83 30.94 -0.72
CA GLY A 319 7.05 31.26 0.48
C GLY A 319 5.63 31.78 0.24
N LYS A 320 5.12 31.66 -0.98
CA LYS A 320 3.70 31.95 -1.25
C LYS A 320 2.80 30.91 -0.60
N SER A 321 1.57 31.33 -0.26
CA SER A 321 0.54 30.43 0.26
C SER A 321 0.09 29.40 -0.78
N THR A 322 -0.41 28.25 -0.32
CA THR A 322 -0.97 27.20 -1.18
C THR A 322 -2.03 27.73 -2.14
N SER A 323 -2.87 28.67 -1.69
CA SER A 323 -3.91 29.28 -2.52
C SER A 323 -3.32 30.11 -3.68
N GLU A 324 -2.26 30.87 -3.44
CA GLU A 324 -1.57 31.63 -4.49
C GLU A 324 -0.88 30.70 -5.48
N VAL A 325 -0.23 29.65 -4.98
CA VAL A 325 0.47 28.63 -5.80
C VAL A 325 -0.50 27.89 -6.72
N ILE A 326 -1.67 27.48 -6.21
CA ILE A 326 -2.74 26.85 -7.00
C ILE A 326 -3.23 27.80 -8.10
N ASN A 327 -3.46 29.05 -7.77
CA ASN A 327 -3.94 30.05 -8.74
C ASN A 327 -2.92 30.32 -9.87
N LEU A 328 -1.64 30.05 -9.64
CA LEU A 328 -0.58 30.11 -10.64
C LEU A 328 -0.43 28.80 -11.45
N GLY A 329 -1.24 27.77 -11.15
CA GLY A 329 -1.33 26.54 -11.91
C GLY A 329 -0.46 25.37 -11.42
N LEU A 330 0.23 25.52 -10.27
CA LEU A 330 0.96 24.43 -9.65
C LEU A 330 0.05 23.71 -8.64
N ASN A 331 -0.12 22.41 -8.82
CA ASN A 331 -0.95 21.57 -7.95
C ASN A 331 -0.12 20.45 -7.31
N TYR A 332 -0.56 19.98 -6.15
CA TYR A 332 0.08 18.94 -5.38
C TYR A 332 -0.87 17.77 -5.11
N VAL A 333 -0.44 16.56 -5.40
CA VAL A 333 -1.16 15.32 -5.04
C VAL A 333 -0.40 14.64 -3.90
N PRO A 334 -0.97 14.60 -2.68
CA PRO A 334 -0.28 14.08 -1.51
C PRO A 334 -0.16 12.55 -1.53
N GLU A 335 0.90 12.02 -0.91
CA GLU A 335 1.10 10.59 -0.70
C GLU A 335 0.02 10.03 0.24
N ASP A 336 -0.17 10.64 1.42
CA ASP A 336 -1.24 10.27 2.34
C ASP A 336 -2.56 10.94 1.91
N ARG A 337 -3.28 10.22 1.04
CA ARG A 337 -4.61 10.64 0.54
C ARG A 337 -5.65 10.78 1.66
N PHE A 338 -5.57 9.95 2.70
CA PHE A 338 -6.57 9.96 3.79
C PHE A 338 -6.36 11.10 4.79
N LYS A 339 -5.14 11.56 4.96
CA LYS A 339 -4.82 12.65 5.87
C LYS A 339 -4.88 14.02 5.18
N HIS A 340 -4.46 14.07 3.91
CA HIS A 340 -4.24 15.33 3.19
C HIS A 340 -4.96 15.45 1.84
N GLY A 341 -5.51 14.36 1.29
CA GLY A 341 -6.02 14.32 -0.09
C GLY A 341 -7.53 14.28 -0.23
N ILE A 342 -8.29 13.80 0.78
CA ILE A 342 -9.75 13.64 0.68
C ILE A 342 -10.48 14.02 1.96
N PHE A 343 -11.70 14.52 1.80
CA PHE A 343 -12.68 14.71 2.87
C PHE A 343 -13.47 13.40 3.07
N LYS A 344 -13.08 12.59 4.05
CA LYS A 344 -13.61 11.22 4.29
C LYS A 344 -15.12 11.14 4.46
N ILE A 345 -15.74 12.19 4.98
CA ILE A 345 -17.19 12.26 5.25
C ILE A 345 -17.99 12.85 4.09
N SER A 346 -17.31 13.33 3.04
CA SER A 346 -17.94 13.95 1.88
C SER A 346 -18.07 12.94 0.74
N ASP A 347 -19.05 13.14 -0.12
CA ASP A 347 -19.24 12.35 -1.33
C ASP A 347 -18.13 12.61 -2.38
N LEU A 348 -18.13 11.84 -3.46
CA LEU A 348 -17.17 11.97 -4.54
C LEU A 348 -17.26 13.32 -5.27
N GLY A 349 -18.47 13.83 -5.47
CA GLY A 349 -18.69 15.11 -6.14
C GLY A 349 -18.03 16.25 -5.37
N MET A 350 -18.27 16.33 -4.07
CA MET A 350 -17.65 17.33 -3.19
C MET A 350 -16.13 17.20 -3.12
N ASN A 351 -15.60 15.99 -3.12
CA ASN A 351 -14.15 15.76 -3.14
C ASN A 351 -13.52 16.21 -4.47
N ILE A 352 -14.17 15.93 -5.61
CA ILE A 352 -13.67 16.33 -6.94
C ILE A 352 -13.71 17.83 -7.11
N THR A 353 -14.74 18.50 -6.62
CA THR A 353 -14.95 19.94 -6.81
C THR A 353 -14.33 20.80 -5.71
N GLY A 354 -13.93 20.18 -4.58
CA GLY A 354 -13.48 20.87 -3.38
C GLY A 354 -12.31 21.84 -3.60
N ALA A 355 -11.33 21.47 -4.42
CA ALA A 355 -10.19 22.34 -4.74
C ALA A 355 -10.54 23.49 -5.71
N SER A 356 -11.70 23.43 -6.37
CA SER A 356 -12.12 24.41 -7.40
C SER A 356 -13.51 25.01 -7.10
N LEU A 357 -13.87 25.15 -5.83
CA LEU A 357 -15.17 25.69 -5.41
C LEU A 357 -15.50 27.05 -6.05
N GLN A 358 -14.50 27.92 -6.22
CA GLN A 358 -14.66 29.23 -6.89
C GLN A 358 -15.14 29.10 -8.36
N SER A 359 -14.82 28.00 -9.03
CA SER A 359 -15.28 27.71 -10.39
C SER A 359 -16.72 27.19 -10.44
N VAL A 360 -17.21 26.68 -9.32
CA VAL A 360 -18.56 26.08 -9.19
C VAL A 360 -19.59 27.08 -8.67
N GLY A 361 -19.13 28.22 -8.11
CA GLY A 361 -20.00 29.31 -7.66
C GLY A 361 -19.24 30.38 -6.85
N LYS A 362 -19.72 31.63 -6.91
CA LYS A 362 -19.04 32.75 -6.25
C LYS A 362 -19.36 32.86 -4.76
N TYR A 363 -20.65 32.72 -4.37
CA TYR A 363 -21.13 32.81 -2.99
C TYR A 363 -21.84 31.53 -2.53
N PHE A 364 -22.47 30.81 -3.47
CA PHE A 364 -23.13 29.54 -3.24
C PHE A 364 -22.70 28.55 -4.31
N VAL A 365 -22.63 27.27 -3.94
CA VAL A 365 -22.30 26.19 -4.87
C VAL A 365 -23.47 25.99 -5.84
N ASP A 366 -23.22 26.17 -7.14
CA ASP A 366 -24.16 25.80 -8.20
C ASP A 366 -24.17 24.27 -8.34
N ARG A 367 -25.19 23.62 -7.79
CA ARG A 367 -25.33 22.17 -7.79
C ARG A 367 -25.39 21.54 -9.18
N LYS A 368 -25.93 22.27 -10.16
CA LYS A 368 -25.97 21.79 -11.56
C LYS A 368 -24.56 21.73 -12.14
N ARG A 369 -23.80 22.80 -11.99
CA ARG A 369 -22.42 22.91 -12.47
C ARG A 369 -21.48 21.93 -11.73
N GLU A 370 -21.67 21.76 -10.43
CA GLU A 370 -20.95 20.77 -9.61
C GLU A 370 -21.19 19.35 -10.17
N LYS A 371 -22.44 18.98 -10.46
CA LYS A 371 -22.81 17.68 -11.02
C LYS A 371 -22.25 17.48 -12.42
N GLU A 372 -22.28 18.49 -13.29
CA GLU A 372 -21.69 18.43 -14.64
C GLU A 372 -20.19 18.18 -14.55
N MET A 373 -19.49 18.87 -13.67
CA MET A 373 -18.06 18.72 -13.43
C MET A 373 -17.71 17.33 -12.86
N TYR A 374 -18.48 16.85 -11.89
CA TYR A 374 -18.36 15.49 -11.36
C TYR A 374 -18.52 14.43 -12.46
N GLU A 375 -19.58 14.50 -13.28
CA GLU A 375 -19.84 13.55 -14.35
C GLU A 375 -18.74 13.57 -15.42
N TYR A 376 -18.21 14.75 -15.72
CA TYR A 376 -17.07 14.88 -16.64
C TYR A 376 -15.84 14.12 -16.11
N PHE A 377 -15.42 14.38 -14.86
CA PHE A 377 -14.25 13.73 -14.30
C PHE A 377 -14.49 12.25 -14.02
N LYS A 378 -15.68 11.85 -13.59
CA LYS A 378 -16.06 10.44 -13.45
C LYS A 378 -15.83 9.66 -14.74
N ARG A 379 -16.26 10.20 -15.90
CA ARG A 379 -16.04 9.57 -17.22
C ARG A 379 -14.58 9.61 -17.63
N SER A 380 -13.91 10.76 -17.50
CA SER A 380 -12.52 10.96 -17.93
C SER A 380 -11.56 10.02 -17.18
N PHE A 381 -11.75 9.82 -15.89
CA PHE A 381 -10.93 8.94 -15.06
C PHE A 381 -11.51 7.53 -14.87
N LYS A 382 -12.64 7.21 -15.51
CA LYS A 382 -13.33 5.92 -15.39
C LYS A 382 -13.58 5.52 -13.92
N ILE A 383 -14.01 6.49 -13.09
CA ILE A 383 -14.25 6.26 -11.67
C ILE A 383 -15.46 5.32 -11.51
N LYS A 384 -15.24 4.18 -10.86
CA LYS A 384 -16.30 3.22 -10.51
C LYS A 384 -16.98 3.73 -9.23
N SER A 385 -18.25 4.10 -9.31
CA SER A 385 -19.07 4.58 -8.17
C SER A 385 -20.47 4.02 -8.28
#